data_8f5033ff95b0e4036112b395cf33e44f
#
_entry.id   8f5033ff95b0e4036112b395cf33e44f
#
_cell.length_a   1.000
_cell.length_b   1.000
_cell.length_c   1.000
_cell.angle_alpha   90.00
_cell.angle_beta   90.00
_cell.angle_gamma   90.00
#
_symmetry.space_group_name_H-M   'P 1'
#
loop_
_entity.id
_entity.type
_entity.pdbx_description
1 polymer ?
#
loop_
_entity_poly.entity_id
_entity_poly.type
_entity_poly.pdbx_seq_one_letter_code
_entity_poly.pdbx_strand_id
1 'polypeptide(L)'
;LFMVTVKSQVFFGEQTNKQDSIFNTLAATPPMGWNSWNKFGCNISEKLLREVADEMVKSGMKDAGYNYIVIDDCWQILRDSAGNIVADPKSFPNGIKSLADYIHSKGLKLGIYSCAGSLTCQGRPGSRGYQFQDARQYAKWGVDYLKYDWCSNEGQNAQAAYRTMSDALKACGRPIVFSICEWGESQPWKWAKGVGHLWRTTADIR
;
A
#
# COMPACT_ATOMS: atom_id res chain seq x y z
N LEU A 1 -44.21 -35.22 5.68
CA LEU A 1 -43.53 -33.96 5.88
C LEU A 1 -42.03 -34.22 5.65
N PHE A 2 -41.51 -33.89 4.47
CA PHE A 2 -40.09 -34.02 4.15
C PHE A 2 -39.38 -32.72 4.60
N MET A 3 -38.49 -32.85 5.58
CA MET A 3 -37.54 -31.78 5.93
C MET A 3 -36.39 -31.78 4.93
N VAL A 4 -36.32 -30.75 4.08
CA VAL A 4 -35.15 -30.47 3.26
C VAL A 4 -34.15 -29.68 4.11
N THR A 5 -33.10 -30.37 4.58
CA THR A 5 -31.98 -29.72 5.25
C THR A 5 -31.07 -29.11 4.19
N VAL A 6 -31.15 -27.80 3.98
CA VAL A 6 -30.20 -27.07 3.13
C VAL A 6 -28.89 -26.95 3.91
N LYS A 7 -27.87 -27.70 3.49
CA LYS A 7 -26.49 -27.51 3.94
C LYS A 7 -25.91 -26.28 3.23
N SER A 8 -26.04 -25.10 3.83
CA SER A 8 -25.24 -23.95 3.49
C SER A 8 -23.90 -24.05 4.23
N GLN A 9 -22.95 -24.78 3.69
CA GLN A 9 -21.59 -24.83 4.21
C GLN A 9 -20.60 -24.24 3.21
N VAL A 10 -20.15 -23.02 3.53
CA VAL A 10 -18.75 -22.59 3.63
C VAL A 10 -17.97 -22.52 2.31
N PHE A 11 -18.32 -21.54 1.47
CA PHE A 11 -17.37 -21.05 0.45
C PHE A 11 -16.40 -19.97 0.99
N PHE A 12 -16.62 -19.45 2.20
CA PHE A 12 -15.78 -18.40 2.78
C PHE A 12 -14.42 -18.91 3.30
N GLY A 13 -14.30 -20.14 3.75
CA GLY A 13 -13.08 -20.67 4.35
C GLY A 13 -11.95 -20.98 3.37
N GLU A 14 -12.27 -21.47 2.16
CA GLU A 14 -11.25 -21.81 1.16
C GLU A 14 -10.65 -20.57 0.47
N GLN A 15 -11.47 -19.55 0.24
CA GLN A 15 -10.98 -18.31 -0.38
C GLN A 15 -10.07 -17.50 0.57
N THR A 16 -10.39 -17.45 1.86
CA THR A 16 -9.55 -16.78 2.86
C THR A 16 -8.20 -17.50 3.03
N ASN A 17 -8.16 -18.80 3.10
CA ASN A 17 -6.92 -19.57 3.19
C ASN A 17 -5.99 -19.39 1.98
N LYS A 18 -6.54 -19.30 0.77
CA LYS A 18 -5.76 -19.08 -0.45
C LYS A 18 -5.19 -17.66 -0.50
N GLN A 19 -5.97 -16.66 -0.12
CA GLN A 19 -5.55 -15.25 -0.10
C GLN A 19 -4.46 -15.02 0.96
N ASP A 20 -4.62 -15.59 2.14
CA ASP A 20 -3.60 -15.54 3.21
C ASP A 20 -2.31 -16.22 2.80
N SER A 21 -2.39 -17.35 2.09
CA SER A 21 -1.24 -18.06 1.53
C SER A 21 -0.48 -17.17 0.54
N ILE A 22 -1.19 -16.53 -0.41
CA ILE A 22 -0.58 -15.61 -1.39
C ILE A 22 0.04 -14.42 -0.68
N PHE A 23 -0.66 -13.78 0.27
CA PHE A 23 -0.15 -12.64 1.02
C PHE A 23 1.16 -13.00 1.72
N ASN A 24 1.23 -14.14 2.39
CA ASN A 24 2.42 -14.57 3.14
C ASN A 24 3.63 -14.92 2.26
N THR A 25 3.47 -15.08 0.95
CA THR A 25 4.57 -15.36 0.00
C THR A 25 5.09 -14.12 -0.70
N LEU A 26 4.44 -12.96 -0.51
CA LEU A 26 4.91 -11.71 -1.10
C LEU A 26 6.24 -11.27 -0.47
N ALA A 27 7.07 -10.59 -1.27
CA ALA A 27 8.37 -10.09 -0.84
C ALA A 27 9.28 -11.17 -0.22
N ALA A 28 9.31 -12.37 -0.81
CA ALA A 28 10.23 -13.45 -0.41
C ALA A 28 11.71 -13.01 -0.43
N THR A 29 12.03 -12.02 -1.25
CA THR A 29 13.28 -11.24 -1.21
C THR A 29 12.94 -9.77 -0.97
N PRO A 30 13.85 -8.95 -0.42
CA PRO A 30 13.60 -7.53 -0.21
C PRO A 30 13.17 -6.84 -1.50
N PRO A 31 12.02 -6.13 -1.54
CA PRO A 31 11.60 -5.39 -2.72
C PRO A 31 12.63 -4.30 -3.05
N MET A 32 13.12 -4.28 -4.28
CA MET A 32 14.02 -3.25 -4.77
C MET A 32 13.26 -2.29 -5.67
N GLY A 33 13.57 -0.99 -5.57
CA GLY A 33 12.88 0.02 -6.35
C GLY A 33 13.29 1.43 -5.99
N TRP A 34 12.51 2.37 -6.47
CA TRP A 34 12.66 3.80 -6.24
C TRP A 34 11.47 4.35 -5.46
N ASN A 35 11.74 5.29 -4.56
CA ASN A 35 10.73 6.02 -3.78
C ASN A 35 10.92 7.53 -3.98
N SER A 36 9.82 8.27 -4.12
CA SER A 36 9.85 9.69 -4.48
C SER A 36 10.33 10.62 -3.35
N TRP A 37 10.30 10.18 -2.08
CA TRP A 37 10.41 11.09 -0.94
C TRP A 37 11.74 11.84 -0.85
N ASN A 38 12.85 11.11 -0.81
CA ASN A 38 14.15 11.72 -0.49
C ASN A 38 14.60 12.76 -1.51
N LYS A 39 14.19 12.64 -2.77
CA LYS A 39 14.58 13.59 -3.83
C LYS A 39 13.54 14.67 -4.06
N PHE A 40 12.26 14.34 -3.97
CA PHE A 40 11.20 15.21 -4.47
C PHE A 40 10.23 15.69 -3.38
N GLY A 41 10.16 15.02 -2.19
CA GLY A 41 9.17 15.36 -1.16
C GLY A 41 7.77 15.42 -1.76
N CYS A 42 7.08 16.54 -1.57
CA CYS A 42 5.75 16.78 -2.17
C CYS A 42 5.78 17.31 -3.61
N ASN A 43 6.97 17.55 -4.19
CA ASN A 43 7.07 18.00 -5.59
C ASN A 43 7.02 16.81 -6.56
N ILE A 44 5.89 16.14 -6.58
CA ILE A 44 5.62 14.93 -7.38
C ILE A 44 4.51 15.16 -8.38
N SER A 45 4.56 14.45 -9.50
CA SER A 45 3.51 14.49 -10.51
C SER A 45 3.44 13.18 -11.31
N GLU A 46 2.31 12.93 -11.93
CA GLU A 46 2.12 11.80 -12.86
C GLU A 46 3.21 11.80 -13.94
N LYS A 47 3.54 12.97 -14.50
CA LYS A 47 4.58 13.13 -15.52
C LYS A 47 5.94 12.65 -14.99
N LEU A 48 6.35 13.14 -13.82
CA LEU A 48 7.62 12.73 -13.20
C LEU A 48 7.70 11.22 -13.01
N LEU A 49 6.64 10.59 -12.53
CA LEU A 49 6.66 9.15 -12.25
C LEU A 49 6.68 8.31 -13.53
N ARG A 50 6.07 8.79 -14.61
CA ARG A 50 6.19 8.17 -15.95
C ARG A 50 7.62 8.28 -16.48
N GLU A 51 8.26 9.44 -16.34
CA GLU A 51 9.66 9.65 -16.72
C GLU A 51 10.61 8.76 -15.91
N VAL A 52 10.38 8.62 -14.59
CA VAL A 52 11.14 7.70 -13.74
C VAL A 52 10.98 6.25 -14.20
N ALA A 53 9.76 5.83 -14.55
CA ALA A 53 9.50 4.48 -15.06
C ALA A 53 10.27 4.22 -16.37
N ASP A 54 10.27 5.17 -17.28
CA ASP A 54 11.00 5.07 -18.55
C ASP A 54 12.51 4.99 -18.31
N GLU A 55 13.06 5.82 -17.43
CA GLU A 55 14.49 5.80 -17.11
C GLU A 55 14.91 4.53 -16.34
N MET A 56 14.08 3.96 -15.48
CA MET A 56 14.38 2.68 -14.83
C MET A 56 14.50 1.53 -15.83
N VAL A 57 13.69 1.55 -16.89
CA VAL A 57 13.81 0.55 -17.97
C VAL A 57 15.03 0.84 -18.83
N LYS A 58 15.19 2.07 -19.27
CA LYS A 58 16.25 2.49 -20.20
C LYS A 58 17.66 2.33 -19.61
N SER A 59 17.82 2.61 -18.32
CA SER A 59 19.12 2.50 -17.63
C SER A 59 19.51 1.08 -17.25
N GLY A 60 18.63 0.09 -17.44
CA GLY A 60 18.86 -1.30 -17.02
C GLY A 60 18.59 -1.56 -15.53
N MET A 61 18.09 -0.58 -14.77
CA MET A 61 17.74 -0.78 -13.34
C MET A 61 16.70 -1.88 -13.19
N LYS A 62 15.68 -1.90 -14.07
CA LYS A 62 14.66 -2.96 -14.07
C LYS A 62 15.30 -4.35 -14.23
N ASP A 63 16.22 -4.51 -15.17
CA ASP A 63 16.89 -5.79 -15.44
C ASP A 63 17.80 -6.21 -14.26
N ALA A 64 18.30 -5.23 -13.50
CA ALA A 64 19.03 -5.44 -12.25
C ALA A 64 18.11 -5.76 -11.05
N GLY A 65 16.77 -5.81 -11.25
CA GLY A 65 15.79 -6.20 -10.23
C GLY A 65 15.10 -5.04 -9.50
N TYR A 66 15.37 -3.78 -9.86
CA TYR A 66 14.66 -2.61 -9.30
C TYR A 66 13.27 -2.48 -9.96
N ASN A 67 12.27 -3.13 -9.39
CA ASN A 67 10.97 -3.32 -10.03
C ASN A 67 9.87 -2.43 -9.47
N TYR A 68 10.07 -1.75 -8.35
CA TYR A 68 9.06 -0.93 -7.71
C TYR A 68 9.29 0.56 -7.92
N ILE A 69 8.22 1.28 -8.24
CA ILE A 69 8.14 2.75 -8.19
C ILE A 69 7.13 3.09 -7.11
N VAL A 70 7.58 3.71 -6.02
CA VAL A 70 6.74 4.04 -4.87
C VAL A 70 6.48 5.54 -4.84
N ILE A 71 5.20 5.92 -4.93
CA ILE A 71 4.75 7.27 -4.66
C ILE A 71 4.68 7.42 -3.13
N ASP A 72 5.45 8.35 -2.58
CA ASP A 72 5.42 8.65 -1.15
C ASP A 72 4.31 9.68 -0.82
N ASP A 73 4.36 10.36 0.30
CA ASP A 73 3.33 11.30 0.77
C ASP A 73 3.00 12.40 -0.26
N CYS A 74 1.91 13.11 -0.06
CA CYS A 74 1.41 14.22 -0.87
C CYS A 74 0.72 13.86 -2.20
N TRP A 75 0.49 12.59 -2.52
CA TRP A 75 -0.28 12.22 -3.71
C TRP A 75 -1.79 12.44 -3.53
N GLN A 76 -2.30 12.29 -2.31
CA GLN A 76 -3.71 12.46 -1.95
C GLN A 76 -3.99 13.89 -1.43
N ILE A 77 -5.21 14.37 -1.63
CA ILE A 77 -5.60 15.72 -1.21
C ILE A 77 -6.75 15.74 -0.20
N LEU A 78 -7.77 14.90 -0.40
CA LEU A 78 -8.99 14.85 0.43
C LEU A 78 -9.64 13.48 0.36
N ARG A 79 -10.75 13.32 1.10
CA ARG A 79 -11.73 12.26 0.87
C ARG A 79 -12.99 12.83 0.26
N ASP A 80 -13.60 12.11 -0.67
CA ASP A 80 -14.89 12.50 -1.25
C ASP A 80 -16.05 12.27 -0.26
N SER A 81 -17.28 12.63 -0.65
CA SER A 81 -18.47 12.47 0.20
C SER A 81 -18.81 11.02 0.55
N ALA A 82 -18.26 10.05 -0.19
CA ALA A 82 -18.39 8.62 0.09
C ALA A 82 -17.21 8.08 0.93
N GLY A 83 -16.26 8.96 1.33
CA GLY A 83 -15.08 8.62 2.09
C GLY A 83 -13.91 8.05 1.26
N ASN A 84 -14.01 8.00 -0.06
CA ASN A 84 -12.92 7.51 -0.90
C ASN A 84 -11.76 8.50 -0.90
N ILE A 85 -10.55 7.97 -0.86
CA ILE A 85 -9.35 8.79 -0.96
C ILE A 85 -9.20 9.32 -2.40
N VAL A 86 -8.89 10.60 -2.54
CA VAL A 86 -8.79 11.29 -3.83
C VAL A 86 -7.36 11.76 -4.05
N ALA A 87 -6.80 11.39 -5.22
CA ALA A 87 -5.51 11.91 -5.67
C ALA A 87 -5.59 13.41 -5.96
N ASP A 88 -4.49 14.15 -5.76
CA ASP A 88 -4.43 15.56 -6.16
C ASP A 88 -4.57 15.68 -7.69
N PRO A 89 -5.65 16.30 -8.20
CA PRO A 89 -5.89 16.39 -9.64
C PRO A 89 -4.87 17.27 -10.37
N LYS A 90 -4.13 18.13 -9.66
CA LYS A 90 -3.04 18.92 -10.26
C LYS A 90 -1.83 18.06 -10.56
N SER A 91 -1.48 17.19 -9.62
CA SER A 91 -0.31 16.31 -9.73
C SER A 91 -0.62 15.03 -10.52
N PHE A 92 -1.86 14.53 -10.43
CA PHE A 92 -2.31 13.26 -11.03
C PHE A 92 -3.61 13.47 -11.83
N PRO A 93 -3.58 14.21 -12.92
CA PRO A 93 -4.79 14.59 -13.68
C PRO A 93 -5.54 13.40 -14.27
N ASN A 94 -4.85 12.28 -14.57
CA ASN A 94 -5.46 11.07 -15.09
C ASN A 94 -5.71 10.01 -13.99
N GLY A 95 -5.42 10.35 -12.73
CA GLY A 95 -5.60 9.50 -11.56
C GLY A 95 -4.57 8.37 -11.42
N ILE A 96 -4.58 7.75 -10.24
CA ILE A 96 -3.60 6.71 -9.86
C ILE A 96 -3.71 5.46 -10.74
N LYS A 97 -4.93 5.08 -11.15
CA LYS A 97 -5.11 3.89 -12.00
C LYS A 97 -4.40 4.03 -13.36
N SER A 98 -4.51 5.18 -14.01
CA SER A 98 -3.84 5.45 -15.29
C SER A 98 -2.31 5.36 -15.15
N LEU A 99 -1.78 5.87 -14.03
CA LEU A 99 -0.36 5.77 -13.73
C LEU A 99 0.06 4.31 -13.47
N ALA A 100 -0.74 3.55 -12.71
CA ALA A 100 -0.48 2.14 -12.46
C ALA A 100 -0.45 1.33 -13.77
N ASP A 101 -1.43 1.53 -14.64
CA ASP A 101 -1.50 0.85 -15.95
C ASP A 101 -0.24 1.17 -16.81
N TYR A 102 0.22 2.42 -16.77
CA TYR A 102 1.44 2.82 -17.46
C TYR A 102 2.69 2.13 -16.90
N ILE A 103 2.86 2.15 -15.58
CA ILE A 103 3.99 1.52 -14.90
C ILE A 103 3.99 0.01 -15.16
N HIS A 104 2.83 -0.63 -15.10
CA HIS A 104 2.66 -2.05 -15.45
C HIS A 104 3.01 -2.35 -16.90
N SER A 105 2.67 -1.46 -17.85
CA SER A 105 3.03 -1.63 -19.26
C SER A 105 4.55 -1.66 -19.51
N LYS A 106 5.33 -1.10 -18.57
CA LYS A 106 6.80 -1.16 -18.56
C LYS A 106 7.35 -2.42 -17.85
N GLY A 107 6.46 -3.28 -17.31
CA GLY A 107 6.82 -4.43 -16.52
C GLY A 107 7.37 -4.07 -15.12
N LEU A 108 7.03 -2.88 -14.63
CA LEU A 108 7.32 -2.39 -13.29
C LEU A 108 6.07 -2.50 -12.39
N LYS A 109 6.23 -2.23 -11.10
CA LYS A 109 5.18 -2.30 -10.07
C LYS A 109 4.97 -0.95 -9.42
N LEU A 110 3.71 -0.58 -9.17
CA LEU A 110 3.37 0.67 -8.49
C LEU A 110 3.22 0.45 -6.98
N GLY A 111 3.96 1.23 -6.19
CA GLY A 111 3.74 1.39 -4.76
C GLY A 111 3.05 2.72 -4.45
N ILE A 112 2.35 2.76 -3.31
CA ILE A 112 1.68 3.95 -2.81
C ILE A 112 1.97 4.12 -1.32
N TYR A 113 1.74 5.32 -0.80
CA TYR A 113 1.91 5.67 0.60
C TYR A 113 0.58 5.98 1.27
N SER A 114 0.44 5.59 2.53
CA SER A 114 -0.59 6.09 3.44
C SER A 114 -0.08 6.08 4.88
N CYS A 115 -0.94 6.39 5.84
CA CYS A 115 -0.61 6.45 7.25
C CYS A 115 -1.69 5.76 8.10
N ALA A 116 -1.28 5.13 9.20
CA ALA A 116 -2.20 4.51 10.17
C ALA A 116 -3.00 5.53 10.99
N GLY A 117 -2.50 6.76 11.07
CA GLY A 117 -3.18 7.85 11.74
C GLY A 117 -4.29 8.50 10.93
N SER A 118 -4.90 9.55 11.50
CA SER A 118 -5.92 10.36 10.84
C SER A 118 -5.35 11.19 9.69
N LEU A 119 -4.10 11.63 9.83
CA LEU A 119 -3.35 12.41 8.84
C LEU A 119 -1.99 11.77 8.57
N THR A 120 -1.48 11.99 7.36
CA THR A 120 -0.10 11.65 6.99
C THR A 120 0.90 12.61 7.63
N CYS A 121 2.20 12.35 7.48
CA CYS A 121 3.25 13.23 7.99
C CYS A 121 3.23 14.63 7.36
N GLN A 122 2.64 14.78 6.18
CA GLN A 122 2.44 16.06 5.50
C GLN A 122 0.99 16.59 5.64
N GLY A 123 0.23 16.09 6.62
CA GLY A 123 -1.13 16.59 6.92
C GLY A 123 -2.17 16.21 5.84
N ARG A 124 -1.90 15.21 5.02
CA ARG A 124 -2.86 14.66 4.05
C ARG A 124 -3.76 13.61 4.74
N PRO A 125 -4.92 13.25 4.18
CA PRO A 125 -5.77 12.22 4.78
C PRO A 125 -5.04 10.89 4.96
N GLY A 126 -4.99 10.38 6.20
CA GLY A 126 -4.54 9.04 6.54
C GLY A 126 -5.67 8.02 6.41
N SER A 127 -5.37 6.76 6.74
CA SER A 127 -6.32 5.64 6.55
C SER A 127 -7.09 5.26 7.83
N ARG A 128 -6.89 5.94 8.96
CA ARG A 128 -7.60 5.63 10.21
C ARG A 128 -9.12 5.64 10.02
N GLY A 129 -9.77 4.50 10.28
CA GLY A 129 -11.21 4.31 10.07
C GLY A 129 -11.63 3.98 8.63
N TYR A 130 -10.68 4.01 7.67
CA TYR A 130 -10.92 3.77 6.24
C TYR A 130 -10.10 2.61 5.65
N GLN A 131 -9.40 1.82 6.49
CA GLN A 131 -8.43 0.81 6.05
C GLN A 131 -8.99 -0.13 4.98
N PHE A 132 -10.19 -0.70 5.20
CA PHE A 132 -10.82 -1.60 4.24
C PHE A 132 -11.30 -0.91 2.97
N GLN A 133 -11.72 0.35 3.07
CA GLN A 133 -12.13 1.15 1.92
C GLN A 133 -10.92 1.51 1.07
N ASP A 134 -9.85 1.97 1.70
CA ASP A 134 -8.60 2.34 1.04
C ASP A 134 -7.94 1.13 0.38
N ALA A 135 -7.84 -0.01 1.08
CA ALA A 135 -7.29 -1.24 0.52
C ALA A 135 -8.04 -1.70 -0.74
N ARG A 136 -9.39 -1.65 -0.73
CA ARG A 136 -10.18 -1.93 -1.93
C ARG A 136 -9.93 -0.93 -3.06
N GLN A 137 -9.74 0.35 -2.71
CA GLN A 137 -9.44 1.39 -3.70
C GLN A 137 -8.04 1.18 -4.31
N TYR A 138 -7.04 0.85 -3.49
CA TYR A 138 -5.69 0.53 -3.97
C TYR A 138 -5.70 -0.71 -4.87
N ALA A 139 -6.46 -1.74 -4.52
CA ALA A 139 -6.64 -2.92 -5.36
C ALA A 139 -7.27 -2.58 -6.72
N LYS A 140 -8.32 -1.74 -6.75
CA LYS A 140 -8.96 -1.25 -7.99
C LYS A 140 -8.01 -0.43 -8.87
N TRP A 141 -7.09 0.31 -8.27
CA TRP A 141 -6.08 1.07 -9.01
C TRP A 141 -4.92 0.23 -9.51
N GLY A 142 -4.78 -1.00 -9.02
CA GLY A 142 -3.68 -1.88 -9.42
C GLY A 142 -2.39 -1.63 -8.61
N VAL A 143 -2.50 -1.11 -7.39
CA VAL A 143 -1.35 -0.93 -6.50
C VAL A 143 -0.74 -2.28 -6.11
N ASP A 144 0.60 -2.37 -6.07
CA ASP A 144 1.36 -3.58 -5.76
C ASP A 144 2.10 -3.52 -4.41
N TYR A 145 2.22 -2.32 -3.83
CA TYR A 145 2.97 -2.08 -2.60
C TYR A 145 2.37 -0.91 -1.83
N LEU A 146 2.25 -1.05 -0.52
CA LEU A 146 1.82 0.01 0.39
C LEU A 146 2.91 0.29 1.43
N LYS A 147 3.48 1.51 1.42
CA LYS A 147 4.21 2.07 2.57
C LYS A 147 3.18 2.66 3.52
N TYR A 148 3.18 2.23 4.78
CA TYR A 148 2.18 2.62 5.77
C TYR A 148 2.85 3.21 7.00
N ASP A 149 2.71 4.54 7.15
CA ASP A 149 3.41 5.34 8.12
C ASP A 149 2.66 5.47 9.45
N TRP A 150 3.23 6.22 10.42
CA TRP A 150 2.76 6.25 11.80
C TRP A 150 2.43 7.66 12.32
N CYS A 151 2.47 8.71 11.49
CA CYS A 151 2.13 10.08 11.87
C CYS A 151 0.68 10.20 12.31
N SER A 152 0.37 11.18 13.16
CA SER A 152 -0.99 11.47 13.66
C SER A 152 -1.73 10.21 14.13
N ASN A 153 -1.03 9.37 14.90
CA ASN A 153 -1.56 8.09 15.37
C ASN A 153 -2.53 8.22 16.56
N GLU A 154 -2.60 9.39 17.20
CA GLU A 154 -3.48 9.74 18.33
C GLU A 154 -3.49 8.67 19.44
N GLY A 155 -2.33 8.12 19.76
CA GLY A 155 -2.16 7.14 20.83
C GLY A 155 -2.72 5.75 20.54
N GLN A 156 -2.91 5.39 19.25
CA GLN A 156 -3.31 4.05 18.87
C GLN A 156 -2.28 3.00 19.31
N ASN A 157 -2.74 1.78 19.53
CA ASN A 157 -1.84 0.63 19.63
C ASN A 157 -1.32 0.28 18.22
N ALA A 158 0.00 0.38 18.01
CA ALA A 158 0.62 0.16 16.70
C ALA A 158 0.29 -1.23 16.14
N GLN A 159 0.49 -2.30 16.91
CA GLN A 159 0.21 -3.66 16.45
C GLN A 159 -1.24 -3.82 15.98
N ALA A 160 -2.22 -3.26 16.69
CA ALA A 160 -3.63 -3.33 16.32
C ALA A 160 -3.90 -2.52 15.04
N ALA A 161 -3.37 -1.29 14.92
CA ALA A 161 -3.56 -0.44 13.75
C ALA A 161 -2.99 -1.07 12.47
N TYR A 162 -1.76 -1.60 12.53
CA TYR A 162 -1.13 -2.29 11.39
C TYR A 162 -1.81 -3.61 11.06
N ARG A 163 -2.30 -4.36 12.06
CA ARG A 163 -3.10 -5.58 11.83
C ARG A 163 -4.39 -5.28 11.09
N THR A 164 -5.10 -4.21 11.46
CA THR A 164 -6.32 -3.78 10.75
C THR A 164 -6.06 -3.52 9.26
N MET A 165 -4.97 -2.82 8.91
CA MET A 165 -4.61 -2.61 7.50
C MET A 165 -4.17 -3.92 6.83
N SER A 166 -3.42 -4.78 7.53
CA SER A 166 -3.05 -6.11 7.02
C SER A 166 -4.28 -6.94 6.64
N ASP A 167 -5.28 -6.99 7.53
CA ASP A 167 -6.53 -7.71 7.28
C ASP A 167 -7.31 -7.10 6.11
N ALA A 168 -7.31 -5.76 5.99
CA ALA A 168 -7.91 -5.06 4.87
C ALA A 168 -7.22 -5.40 3.53
N LEU A 169 -5.88 -5.46 3.51
CA LEU A 169 -5.10 -5.83 2.32
C LEU A 169 -5.32 -7.30 1.93
N LYS A 170 -5.39 -8.22 2.90
CA LYS A 170 -5.75 -9.61 2.64
C LYS A 170 -7.14 -9.76 2.02
N ALA A 171 -8.09 -8.92 2.46
CA ALA A 171 -9.48 -8.96 1.99
C ALA A 171 -9.74 -8.19 0.69
N CYS A 172 -8.77 -7.40 0.17
CA CYS A 172 -9.00 -6.50 -0.97
C CYS A 172 -9.03 -7.20 -2.35
N GLY A 173 -8.64 -8.48 -2.41
CA GLY A 173 -8.64 -9.28 -3.65
C GLY A 173 -7.42 -9.09 -4.55
N ARG A 174 -6.42 -8.30 -4.14
CA ARG A 174 -5.16 -8.10 -4.85
C ARG A 174 -3.97 -8.34 -3.93
N PRO A 175 -2.89 -9.03 -4.38
CA PRO A 175 -1.66 -9.16 -3.61
C PRO A 175 -0.92 -7.81 -3.58
N ILE A 176 -0.86 -7.19 -2.39
CA ILE A 176 -0.18 -5.90 -2.15
C ILE A 176 0.89 -6.14 -1.08
N VAL A 177 2.14 -5.84 -1.40
CA VAL A 177 3.25 -5.87 -0.42
C VAL A 177 3.00 -4.81 0.63
N PHE A 178 3.05 -5.19 1.90
CA PHE A 178 2.79 -4.30 3.02
C PHE A 178 4.08 -3.96 3.77
N SER A 179 4.45 -2.69 3.75
CA SER A 179 5.63 -2.12 4.41
C SER A 179 5.22 -1.30 5.62
N ILE A 180 5.59 -1.78 6.80
CA ILE A 180 5.33 -1.17 8.11
C ILE A 180 6.38 -0.10 8.39
N CYS A 181 5.94 1.14 8.62
CA CYS A 181 6.80 2.30 8.83
C CYS A 181 6.47 3.01 10.15
N GLU A 182 6.57 2.29 11.29
CA GLU A 182 6.32 2.85 12.62
C GLU A 182 7.62 3.22 13.36
N TRP A 183 8.70 3.38 12.61
CA TRP A 183 10.02 3.88 13.03
C TRP A 183 10.72 3.04 14.10
N GLY A 184 10.25 1.82 14.38
CA GLY A 184 10.82 0.94 15.41
C GLY A 184 10.31 1.22 16.84
N GLU A 185 9.42 2.18 17.03
CA GLU A 185 8.96 2.66 18.34
C GLU A 185 8.26 1.57 19.16
N SER A 186 7.45 0.74 18.50
CA SER A 186 6.73 -0.36 19.16
C SER A 186 7.41 -1.72 18.98
N GLN A 187 8.68 -1.75 18.58
CA GLN A 187 9.47 -2.97 18.37
C GLN A 187 8.81 -3.94 17.36
N PRO A 188 8.61 -3.53 16.12
CA PRO A 188 7.85 -4.30 15.11
C PRO A 188 8.45 -5.69 14.84
N TRP A 189 9.75 -5.89 15.04
CA TRP A 189 10.40 -7.21 14.97
C TRP A 189 9.82 -8.26 15.91
N LYS A 190 9.08 -7.85 16.96
CA LYS A 190 8.41 -8.76 17.88
C LYS A 190 7.03 -9.21 17.43
N TRP A 191 6.34 -8.43 16.57
CA TRP A 191 4.95 -8.67 16.22
C TRP A 191 4.61 -8.56 14.73
N ALA A 192 5.48 -7.95 13.89
CA ALA A 192 5.13 -7.67 12.49
C ALA A 192 5.16 -8.91 11.58
N LYS A 193 5.79 -10.02 12.01
CA LYS A 193 5.75 -11.28 11.26
C LYS A 193 4.30 -11.74 11.05
N GLY A 194 3.90 -11.94 9.78
CA GLY A 194 2.52 -12.29 9.40
C GLY A 194 1.53 -11.12 9.42
N VAL A 195 1.98 -9.91 9.83
CA VAL A 195 1.22 -8.65 9.70
C VAL A 195 1.66 -7.90 8.46
N GLY A 196 2.97 -7.72 8.25
CA GLY A 196 3.54 -7.11 7.06
C GLY A 196 4.71 -7.91 6.52
N HIS A 197 5.27 -7.47 5.41
CA HIS A 197 6.35 -8.17 4.69
C HIS A 197 7.73 -7.60 5.01
N LEU A 198 7.78 -6.32 5.38
CA LEU A 198 8.98 -5.62 5.80
C LEU A 198 8.60 -4.51 6.78
N TRP A 199 9.57 -4.07 7.60
CA TRP A 199 9.34 -3.04 8.62
C TRP A 199 10.60 -2.24 8.91
N ARG A 200 10.38 -1.01 9.32
CA ARG A 200 11.41 -0.12 9.84
C ARG A 200 11.79 -0.53 11.26
N THR A 201 13.06 -0.42 11.59
CA THR A 201 13.59 -0.71 12.94
C THR A 201 14.08 0.55 13.66
N THR A 202 14.17 1.66 12.96
CA THR A 202 14.69 2.94 13.47
C THR A 202 13.95 4.12 12.84
N ALA A 203 14.16 5.31 13.41
CA ALA A 203 13.78 6.58 12.80
C ALA A 203 14.45 6.81 11.43
N ASP A 204 14.09 7.90 10.74
CA ASP A 204 14.68 8.24 9.44
C ASP A 204 16.19 8.44 9.53
N ILE A 205 16.91 7.90 8.57
CA ILE A 205 18.34 8.15 8.39
C ILE A 205 18.48 9.57 7.81
N ARG A 206 19.27 10.40 8.50
CA ARG A 206 19.57 11.78 8.10
C ARG A 206 20.95 11.88 7.50
#